data_7b9665647ffbbbe0bf35dfba710997c2
#
_entry.id   7b9665647ffbbbe0bf35dfba710997c2
#
_cell.length_a   1.000
_cell.length_b   1.000
_cell.length_c   1.000
_cell.angle_alpha   90.00
_cell.angle_beta   90.00
_cell.angle_gamma   90.00
#
_symmetry.space_group_name_H-M   'P 1'
#
loop_
_entity.id
_entity.type
_entity.pdbx_description
1 polymer ?
#
loop_
_entity_poly.entity_id
_entity_poly.type
_entity_poly.pdbx_seq_one_letter_code
_entity_poly.pdbx_strand_id
1 'polypeptide(L)'
;GLNYYTGATLEVKTAFVLKDTTSEIKVTFEELRGLIAEAEGEITLDQDIAVSGTVISDWASPNMAGSPMPKAAEKPDLGINDCTAYMQNADASLGLALVTTDAQQNNLQRYDKLKLWCKGLTLTKRSNPERYTLSGVTQDHIVTKEAGTAEELPAKRRFIDQLTDADLYTQVTLKRCQMAVRTGRFIPVHINYTNS
;
A
#
# COMPACT_ATOMS: atom_id res chain seq x y z
N GLY A 1 -21.47 -7.37 -36.11
CA GLY A 1 -21.42 -6.92 -34.92
C GLY A 1 -20.58 -7.52 -33.96
N LEU A 2 -19.86 -8.44 -34.26
CA LEU A 2 -19.24 -9.04 -33.36
C LEU A 2 -18.20 -8.40 -32.85
N ASN A 3 -17.67 -7.62 -33.57
CA ASN A 3 -16.56 -7.17 -33.24
C ASN A 3 -16.57 -6.26 -32.31
N TYR A 4 -17.24 -5.43 -32.43
CA TYR A 4 -17.07 -4.45 -31.80
C TYR A 4 -17.20 -4.51 -30.53
N TYR A 5 -17.84 -5.16 -30.29
CA TYR A 5 -18.08 -5.24 -29.12
C TYR A 5 -17.18 -5.58 -28.48
N THR A 6 -16.64 -5.67 -29.01
CA THR A 6 -15.71 -6.34 -28.72
C THR A 6 -14.62 -5.71 -28.00
N GLY A 7 -14.34 -4.48 -28.05
CA GLY A 7 -13.28 -3.88 -27.31
C GLY A 7 -13.40 -4.15 -25.84
N ALA A 8 -14.44 -3.72 -25.24
CA ALA A 8 -14.63 -3.89 -23.81
C ALA A 8 -14.69 -5.34 -23.39
N THR A 9 -15.32 -6.14 -24.19
CA THR A 9 -15.42 -7.56 -23.88
C THR A 9 -14.07 -8.23 -23.91
N LEU A 10 -13.23 -7.83 -24.85
CA LEU A 10 -11.91 -8.37 -24.91
C LEU A 10 -11.06 -7.93 -23.74
N GLU A 11 -11.24 -6.71 -23.31
CA GLU A 11 -10.50 -6.22 -22.15
C GLU A 11 -10.82 -7.02 -20.91
N VAL A 12 -12.06 -7.29 -20.68
CA VAL A 12 -12.47 -8.09 -19.54
C VAL A 12 -11.90 -9.49 -19.62
N LYS A 13 -11.95 -10.09 -20.79
CA LYS A 13 -11.40 -11.41 -20.94
C LYS A 13 -9.90 -11.43 -20.78
N THR A 14 -9.25 -10.42 -21.26
CA THR A 14 -7.81 -10.33 -21.15
C THR A 14 -7.41 -10.19 -19.68
N ALA A 15 -8.10 -9.36 -18.93
CA ALA A 15 -7.82 -9.21 -17.52
C ALA A 15 -8.00 -10.53 -16.78
N PHE A 16 -9.04 -11.28 -17.13
CA PHE A 16 -9.27 -12.56 -16.48
C PHE A 16 -8.16 -13.57 -16.80
N VAL A 17 -7.75 -13.63 -18.04
CA VAL A 17 -6.67 -14.54 -18.44
C VAL A 17 -5.34 -14.16 -17.82
N LEU A 18 -5.09 -12.85 -17.72
CA LEU A 18 -3.85 -12.37 -17.15
C LEU A 18 -3.74 -12.63 -15.65
N LYS A 19 -4.82 -12.98 -15.00
CA LYS A 19 -4.80 -13.37 -13.60
C LYS A 19 -4.49 -14.84 -13.40
N ASP A 20 -4.02 -15.54 -14.41
CA ASP A 20 -3.61 -16.91 -14.22
C ASP A 20 -2.40 -16.97 -13.30
N THR A 21 -2.63 -17.50 -12.12
CA THR A 21 -1.64 -17.49 -11.05
C THR A 21 -0.55 -18.54 -11.25
N THR A 22 -0.68 -19.41 -12.22
CA THR A 22 0.31 -20.47 -12.44
C THR A 22 1.61 -19.95 -13.05
N SER A 23 1.56 -18.80 -13.73
CA SER A 23 2.71 -18.22 -14.39
C SER A 23 3.32 -17.02 -13.65
N GLU A 24 2.75 -16.63 -12.54
CA GLU A 24 3.23 -15.42 -11.86
C GLU A 24 4.54 -15.63 -11.11
N ILE A 25 5.35 -14.58 -11.12
CA ILE A 25 6.61 -14.54 -10.40
C ILE A 25 6.35 -13.87 -9.05
N LYS A 26 6.49 -14.63 -7.98
CA LYS A 26 6.30 -14.10 -6.64
C LYS A 26 7.55 -13.35 -6.23
N VAL A 27 7.40 -12.10 -5.84
CA VAL A 27 8.50 -11.27 -5.37
C VAL A 27 8.20 -10.75 -3.96
N THR A 28 9.26 -10.49 -3.23
CA THR A 28 9.15 -9.84 -1.91
C THR A 28 8.99 -8.34 -2.09
N PHE A 29 8.58 -7.66 -1.01
CA PHE A 29 8.55 -6.19 -1.02
C PHE A 29 9.94 -5.62 -1.28
N GLU A 30 10.96 -6.25 -0.73
CA GLU A 30 12.33 -5.81 -0.93
C GLU A 30 12.76 -5.94 -2.40
N GLU A 31 12.45 -7.05 -3.03
CA GLU A 31 12.74 -7.25 -4.44
C GLU A 31 11.97 -6.26 -5.33
N LEU A 32 10.70 -6.00 -5.01
CA LEU A 32 9.91 -5.03 -5.75
C LEU A 32 10.51 -3.63 -5.62
N ARG A 33 10.88 -3.24 -4.42
CA ARG A 33 11.48 -1.93 -4.16
C ARG A 33 12.81 -1.76 -4.88
N GLY A 34 13.56 -2.83 -5.02
CA GLY A 34 14.85 -2.83 -5.72
C GLY A 34 14.76 -2.62 -7.22
N LEU A 35 13.58 -2.60 -7.80
CA LEU A 35 13.43 -2.35 -9.23
C LEU A 35 13.73 -0.90 -9.62
N ILE A 36 13.71 0.02 -8.66
CA ILE A 36 14.10 1.41 -8.87
C ILE A 36 15.36 1.67 -8.04
N ALA A 37 16.49 1.80 -8.71
CA ALA A 37 17.77 2.01 -8.06
C ALA A 37 18.02 3.47 -7.68
N GLU A 38 17.46 4.40 -8.43
CA GLU A 38 17.62 5.81 -8.21
C GLU A 38 16.92 6.25 -6.92
N ALA A 39 17.24 7.44 -6.44
CA ALA A 39 16.61 8.01 -5.25
C ALA A 39 15.11 8.26 -5.45
N GLU A 40 14.73 8.60 -6.66
CA GLU A 40 13.33 8.79 -7.06
C GLU A 40 13.13 8.27 -8.46
N GLY A 41 11.96 7.77 -8.76
CA GLY A 41 11.65 7.29 -10.09
C GLY A 41 10.27 6.67 -10.18
N GLU A 42 9.92 6.30 -11.41
CA GLU A 42 8.64 5.71 -11.71
C GLU A 42 8.81 4.73 -12.86
N ILE A 43 8.28 3.55 -12.72
CA ILE A 43 8.30 2.53 -13.78
C ILE A 43 6.95 1.87 -13.89
N THR A 44 6.58 1.48 -15.09
CA THR A 44 5.41 0.64 -15.32
C THR A 44 5.86 -0.81 -15.32
N LEU A 45 5.21 -1.62 -14.49
CA LEU A 45 5.53 -3.03 -14.38
C LEU A 45 4.87 -3.79 -15.54
N ASP A 46 5.68 -4.45 -16.32
CA ASP A 46 5.21 -5.18 -17.51
C ASP A 46 5.32 -6.69 -17.37
N GLN A 47 5.84 -7.16 -16.25
CA GLN A 47 6.02 -8.56 -15.97
C GLN A 47 4.92 -9.12 -15.08
N ASP A 48 4.76 -10.42 -15.11
CA ASP A 48 3.75 -11.12 -14.34
C ASP A 48 4.22 -11.32 -12.90
N ILE A 49 4.34 -10.23 -12.18
CA ILE A 49 4.87 -10.18 -10.81
C ILE A 49 3.71 -10.16 -9.82
N ALA A 50 3.84 -10.87 -8.73
CA ALA A 50 2.88 -10.84 -7.63
C ALA A 50 3.58 -10.58 -6.29
N VAL A 51 2.96 -9.79 -5.43
CA VAL A 51 3.40 -9.56 -4.06
C VAL A 51 2.27 -9.87 -3.09
N SER A 52 2.61 -10.31 -1.90
CA SER A 52 1.63 -10.61 -0.87
C SER A 52 1.89 -9.78 0.38
N GLY A 53 0.84 -9.34 1.01
CA GLY A 53 0.93 -8.55 2.22
C GLY A 53 -0.41 -8.40 2.91
N THR A 54 -0.41 -7.63 4.00
CA THR A 54 -1.61 -7.38 4.79
C THR A 54 -1.92 -5.90 4.82
N VAL A 55 -3.18 -5.56 4.58
CA VAL A 55 -3.66 -4.17 4.62
C VAL A 55 -3.68 -3.71 6.06
N ILE A 56 -3.12 -2.54 6.32
CA ILE A 56 -3.04 -1.96 7.66
C ILE A 56 -3.88 -0.72 7.84
N SER A 57 -4.59 -0.30 6.82
CA SER A 57 -5.42 0.89 6.85
C SER A 57 -6.85 0.57 6.43
N ASP A 58 -7.75 1.45 6.83
CA ASP A 58 -9.14 1.40 6.42
C ASP A 58 -9.50 2.79 5.92
N TRP A 59 -10.06 2.89 4.73
CA TRP A 59 -10.45 4.17 4.18
C TRP A 59 -11.55 4.87 5.01
N ALA A 60 -12.33 4.08 5.73
CA ALA A 60 -13.35 4.60 6.64
C ALA A 60 -12.74 5.19 7.92
N SER A 61 -11.47 4.89 8.17
CA SER A 61 -10.74 5.42 9.33
C SER A 61 -9.47 6.10 8.84
N PRO A 62 -9.54 7.33 8.43
CA PRO A 62 -8.47 8.02 7.70
C PRO A 62 -7.25 8.38 8.54
N ASN A 63 -6.84 7.51 9.44
CA ASN A 63 -5.71 7.76 10.32
C ASN A 63 -4.37 7.86 9.59
N MET A 64 -4.31 7.34 8.40
CA MET A 64 -3.10 7.36 7.61
C MET A 64 -3.22 8.32 6.45
N ALA A 65 -4.38 8.71 6.18
CA ALA A 65 -4.66 9.59 5.09
C ALA A 65 -4.71 10.98 5.61
N GLY A 66 -3.72 11.69 5.28
CA GLY A 66 -3.71 13.07 5.61
C GLY A 66 -3.92 13.31 7.08
N SER A 67 -2.88 13.47 7.77
CA SER A 67 -2.98 13.99 9.09
C SER A 67 -4.06 15.04 9.12
N PRO A 68 -4.85 15.05 10.14
CA PRO A 68 -5.76 16.17 10.39
C PRO A 68 -5.02 17.47 10.62
N MET A 69 -3.80 17.55 10.24
CA MET A 69 -3.10 18.79 10.32
C MET A 69 -3.63 19.68 9.26
N PRO A 70 -4.48 20.54 9.63
CA PRO A 70 -5.09 21.35 8.70
C PRO A 70 -4.24 22.51 8.49
N LYS A 71 -3.26 22.39 7.85
CA LYS A 71 -2.67 23.58 7.37
C LYS A 71 -3.14 23.77 5.98
N ALA A 72 -3.88 24.78 5.87
CA ALA A 72 -4.53 25.16 4.64
C ALA A 72 -3.62 25.24 3.44
N ALA A 73 -2.34 25.29 3.64
CA ALA A 73 -1.41 25.40 2.52
C ALA A 73 -1.12 24.08 1.86
N GLU A 74 -1.25 23.00 2.61
CA GLU A 74 -1.08 21.72 2.03
C GLU A 74 -2.37 21.01 2.23
N LYS A 75 -3.23 21.18 1.30
CA LYS A 75 -4.37 20.33 1.26
C LYS A 75 -3.85 18.94 1.07
N PRO A 76 -3.94 18.11 2.09
CA PRO A 76 -3.75 16.72 1.83
C PRO A 76 -4.76 16.43 0.75
N ASP A 77 -4.33 15.73 -0.23
CA ASP A 77 -5.22 15.34 -1.28
C ASP A 77 -6.21 14.36 -0.66
N LEU A 78 -7.27 14.91 -0.11
CA LEU A 78 -8.26 14.09 0.59
C LEU A 78 -8.95 13.13 -0.36
N GLY A 79 -8.86 13.38 -1.65
CA GLY A 79 -9.34 12.45 -2.65
C GLY A 79 -8.52 11.16 -2.70
N ILE A 80 -7.30 11.21 -2.23
CA ILE A 80 -6.47 10.03 -2.20
C ILE A 80 -6.96 9.03 -1.15
N ASN A 81 -7.62 9.50 -0.10
CA ASN A 81 -8.04 8.64 1.00
C ASN A 81 -8.96 7.51 0.56
N ASP A 82 -9.88 7.81 -0.32
CA ASP A 82 -10.83 6.82 -0.79
C ASP A 82 -10.17 5.84 -1.77
N CYS A 83 -9.07 6.21 -2.36
CA CYS A 83 -8.35 5.41 -3.34
C CYS A 83 -7.09 4.76 -2.78
N THR A 84 -6.69 5.11 -1.56
CA THR A 84 -5.40 4.68 -1.03
C THR A 84 -5.57 3.67 0.09
N ALA A 85 -4.80 2.61 0.02
CA ALA A 85 -4.64 1.65 1.10
C ALA A 85 -3.13 1.46 1.35
N TYR A 86 -2.79 1.02 2.54
CA TYR A 86 -1.41 0.73 2.90
C TYR A 86 -1.28 -0.74 3.23
N MET A 87 -0.23 -1.36 2.75
CA MET A 87 0.00 -2.78 2.90
C MET A 87 1.41 -3.03 3.42
N GLN A 88 1.55 -3.88 4.41
CA GLN A 88 2.85 -4.31 4.93
C GLN A 88 3.13 -5.76 4.55
N ASN A 89 4.40 -6.12 4.53
CA ASN A 89 4.81 -7.50 4.32
C ASN A 89 4.61 -8.35 5.58
N ALA A 90 4.86 -9.63 5.48
CA ALA A 90 4.51 -10.59 6.52
C ALA A 90 5.13 -10.32 7.89
N ASP A 91 6.35 -9.79 7.92
CA ASP A 91 7.07 -9.50 9.17
C ASP A 91 7.01 -8.02 9.57
N ALA A 92 6.21 -7.23 8.90
CA ALA A 92 6.08 -5.79 9.12
C ALA A 92 7.38 -5.00 8.88
N SER A 93 8.33 -5.56 8.17
CA SER A 93 9.61 -4.88 7.93
C SER A 93 9.50 -3.76 6.90
N LEU A 94 8.60 -3.86 5.96
CA LEU A 94 8.41 -2.90 4.89
C LEU A 94 6.94 -2.69 4.59
N GLY A 95 6.62 -1.52 4.07
CA GLY A 95 5.27 -1.16 3.66
C GLY A 95 5.22 -0.55 2.25
N LEU A 96 4.05 -0.62 1.65
CA LEU A 96 3.74 -0.05 0.35
C LEU A 96 2.42 0.70 0.42
N ALA A 97 2.31 1.77 -0.32
CA ALA A 97 1.03 2.41 -0.59
C ALA A 97 0.44 1.83 -1.86
N LEU A 98 -0.85 1.55 -1.84
CA LEU A 98 -1.61 1.08 -2.99
C LEU A 98 -2.61 2.16 -3.36
N VAL A 99 -2.61 2.59 -4.60
CA VAL A 99 -3.55 3.59 -5.09
C VAL A 99 -4.41 2.96 -6.19
N THR A 100 -5.69 2.91 -5.94
CA THR A 100 -6.65 2.39 -6.91
C THR A 100 -6.98 3.45 -7.96
N THR A 101 -7.52 3.01 -9.09
CA THR A 101 -7.88 3.92 -10.18
C THR A 101 -9.02 4.87 -9.79
N ASP A 102 -9.90 4.41 -8.92
CA ASP A 102 -10.97 5.22 -8.34
C ASP A 102 -11.43 4.60 -7.01
N ALA A 103 -12.30 5.30 -6.30
CA ALA A 103 -12.75 4.86 -4.98
C ALA A 103 -13.53 3.54 -5.03
N GLN A 104 -14.20 3.26 -6.12
CA GLN A 104 -14.99 2.03 -6.24
C GLN A 104 -14.12 0.79 -6.39
N GLN A 105 -12.91 0.98 -6.85
CA GLN A 105 -11.94 -0.11 -6.96
C GLN A 105 -11.29 -0.44 -5.60
N ASN A 106 -11.47 0.43 -4.62
CA ASN A 106 -10.89 0.20 -3.29
C ASN A 106 -11.91 -0.45 -2.36
N ASN A 107 -11.92 -1.77 -2.35
CA ASN A 107 -12.73 -2.55 -1.41
C ASN A 107 -11.88 -3.15 -0.30
N LEU A 108 -10.71 -2.60 -0.07
CA LEU A 108 -9.75 -3.12 0.90
C LEU A 108 -10.08 -2.64 2.30
N GLN A 109 -9.96 -3.55 3.25
CA GLN A 109 -10.21 -3.26 4.66
C GLN A 109 -8.98 -3.64 5.48
N ARG A 110 -8.87 -3.04 6.65
CA ARG A 110 -7.78 -3.35 7.57
C ARG A 110 -7.77 -4.84 7.88
N TYR A 111 -6.60 -5.40 7.89
CA TYR A 111 -6.29 -6.81 8.13
C TYR A 111 -6.54 -7.73 6.94
N ASP A 112 -7.04 -7.23 5.83
CA ASP A 112 -7.16 -8.07 4.63
C ASP A 112 -5.78 -8.58 4.21
N LYS A 113 -5.68 -9.86 3.99
CA LYS A 113 -4.49 -10.50 3.45
C LYS A 113 -4.63 -10.59 1.95
N LEU A 114 -3.72 -9.96 1.25
CA LEU A 114 -3.78 -9.84 -0.20
C LEU A 114 -2.67 -10.56 -0.90
N LYS A 115 -2.99 -11.09 -2.07
CA LYS A 115 -2.03 -11.34 -3.11
C LYS A 115 -2.35 -10.40 -4.25
N LEU A 116 -1.42 -9.53 -4.56
CA LEU A 116 -1.60 -8.49 -5.57
C LEU A 116 -0.79 -8.84 -6.81
N TRP A 117 -1.47 -8.88 -7.95
CA TRP A 117 -0.83 -9.05 -9.23
C TRP A 117 -0.47 -7.67 -9.76
N CYS A 118 0.80 -7.47 -10.12
CA CYS A 118 1.33 -6.13 -10.36
C CYS A 118 1.48 -5.74 -11.82
N LYS A 119 1.19 -6.63 -12.76
CA LYS A 119 1.36 -6.29 -14.17
C LYS A 119 0.45 -5.14 -14.55
N GLY A 120 1.02 -4.14 -15.19
CA GLY A 120 0.30 -2.94 -15.57
C GLY A 120 0.26 -1.83 -14.52
N LEU A 121 0.69 -2.12 -13.31
CA LEU A 121 0.75 -1.09 -12.26
C LEU A 121 1.99 -0.22 -12.44
N THR A 122 1.91 0.98 -11.93
CA THR A 122 3.03 1.90 -11.87
C THR A 122 3.64 1.85 -10.48
N LEU A 123 4.92 1.52 -10.42
CA LEU A 123 5.69 1.59 -9.19
C LEU A 123 6.38 2.94 -9.14
N THR A 124 6.15 3.69 -8.08
CA THR A 124 6.73 5.01 -7.87
C THR A 124 7.57 4.98 -6.61
N LYS A 125 8.77 5.51 -6.69
CA LYS A 125 9.65 5.73 -5.54
C LYS A 125 9.85 7.20 -5.34
N ARG A 126 9.69 7.67 -4.12
CA ARG A 126 9.99 9.02 -3.70
C ARG A 126 10.91 8.99 -2.49
N SER A 127 11.63 10.05 -2.28
CA SER A 127 12.54 10.15 -1.14
C SER A 127 12.05 11.19 -0.14
N ASN A 128 12.66 11.18 1.02
CA ASN A 128 12.48 12.15 2.09
C ASN A 128 11.03 12.23 2.64
N PRO A 129 10.47 11.17 3.16
CA PRO A 129 11.10 9.87 3.41
C PRO A 129 11.04 8.94 2.19
N GLU A 130 11.89 7.95 2.16
CA GLU A 130 11.85 6.94 1.12
C GLU A 130 10.54 6.17 1.22
N ARG A 131 9.80 6.15 0.14
CA ARG A 131 8.48 5.54 0.09
C ARG A 131 8.15 5.05 -1.30
N TYR A 132 7.32 4.02 -1.34
CA TYR A 132 6.97 3.34 -2.58
C TYR A 132 5.46 3.22 -2.70
N THR A 133 4.97 3.41 -3.91
CA THR A 133 3.55 3.35 -4.22
C THR A 133 3.33 2.49 -5.47
N LEU A 134 2.33 1.63 -5.41
CA LEU A 134 1.80 0.96 -6.59
C LEU A 134 0.47 1.63 -6.95
N SER A 135 0.40 2.20 -8.12
CA SER A 135 -0.80 2.90 -8.59
C SER A 135 -1.41 2.24 -9.82
N GLY A 136 -2.67 2.58 -10.09
CA GLY A 136 -3.43 1.96 -11.15
C GLY A 136 -4.11 0.66 -10.72
N VAL A 137 -4.23 0.43 -9.42
CA VAL A 137 -4.78 -0.81 -8.89
C VAL A 137 -6.28 -0.87 -9.15
N THR A 138 -6.72 -2.02 -9.64
CA THR A 138 -8.14 -2.34 -9.79
C THR A 138 -8.41 -3.66 -9.06
N GLN A 139 -9.67 -4.01 -8.92
CA GLN A 139 -10.03 -5.29 -8.31
C GLN A 139 -9.48 -6.48 -9.08
N ASP A 140 -9.21 -6.31 -10.37
CA ASP A 140 -8.59 -7.36 -11.17
C ASP A 140 -7.16 -7.65 -10.77
N HIS A 141 -6.50 -6.73 -10.12
CA HIS A 141 -5.13 -6.93 -9.62
C HIS A 141 -5.12 -7.68 -8.28
N ILE A 142 -6.26 -7.80 -7.62
CA ILE A 142 -6.36 -8.50 -6.35
C ILE A 142 -6.67 -9.97 -6.64
N VAL A 143 -5.64 -10.79 -6.60
CA VAL A 143 -5.76 -12.22 -6.91
C VAL A 143 -6.49 -12.95 -5.79
N THR A 144 -6.09 -12.69 -4.57
CA THR A 144 -6.76 -13.23 -3.38
C THR A 144 -6.91 -12.14 -2.34
N LYS A 145 -8.00 -12.21 -1.61
CA LYS A 145 -8.28 -11.32 -0.49
C LYS A 145 -8.99 -12.12 0.58
N GLU A 146 -8.36 -12.26 1.73
CA GLU A 146 -8.93 -12.94 2.88
C GLU A 146 -8.97 -12.00 4.06
N ALA A 147 -10.12 -11.93 4.73
CA ALA A 147 -10.23 -11.13 5.93
C ALA A 147 -9.33 -11.71 7.03
N GLY A 148 -8.56 -10.85 7.66
CA GLY A 148 -7.70 -11.22 8.77
C GLY A 148 -8.18 -10.57 10.07
N THR A 149 -7.41 -10.77 11.13
CA THR A 149 -7.68 -10.20 12.45
C THR A 149 -6.48 -9.39 12.94
N ALA A 150 -6.73 -8.55 13.93
CA ALA A 150 -5.68 -7.74 14.54
C ALA A 150 -4.56 -8.60 15.13
N GLU A 151 -4.90 -9.75 15.67
CA GLU A 151 -3.94 -10.65 16.29
C GLU A 151 -3.00 -11.29 15.28
N GLU A 152 -3.43 -11.39 14.03
CA GLU A 152 -2.61 -11.94 12.97
C GLU A 152 -1.63 -10.94 12.39
N LEU A 153 -1.80 -9.67 12.70
CA LEU A 153 -0.98 -8.60 12.12
C LEU A 153 0.19 -8.30 13.04
N PRO A 154 1.42 -8.65 12.66
CA PRO A 154 2.57 -8.31 13.48
C PRO A 154 2.78 -6.80 13.53
N ALA A 155 3.17 -6.31 14.69
CA ALA A 155 3.52 -4.92 14.90
C ALA A 155 4.89 -4.85 15.55
N LYS A 156 5.70 -3.93 15.05
CA LYS A 156 7.02 -3.69 15.62
C LYS A 156 6.88 -2.78 16.83
N ARG A 157 7.68 -3.03 17.87
CA ARG A 157 7.76 -2.14 18.99
C ARG A 157 8.91 -1.19 18.81
N ARG A 158 8.64 0.11 18.95
CA ARG A 158 9.64 1.15 18.77
C ARG A 158 9.46 2.23 19.82
N PHE A 159 10.58 2.84 20.22
CA PHE A 159 10.53 4.17 20.79
C PHE A 159 10.43 5.16 19.64
N ILE A 160 9.95 6.35 19.92
CA ILE A 160 9.71 7.33 18.86
C ILE A 160 10.99 7.72 18.11
N ASP A 161 12.11 7.71 18.78
CA ASP A 161 13.42 8.01 18.19
C ASP A 161 14.01 6.85 17.38
N GLN A 162 13.40 5.68 17.44
CA GLN A 162 13.80 4.51 16.67
C GLN A 162 13.08 4.39 15.32
N LEU A 163 12.10 5.25 15.07
CA LEU A 163 11.37 5.21 13.81
C LEU A 163 12.27 5.57 12.63
N THR A 164 12.20 4.79 11.59
CA THR A 164 12.97 4.98 10.37
C THR A 164 12.06 4.96 9.15
N ASP A 165 12.60 5.28 7.99
CA ASP A 165 11.84 5.24 6.74
C ASP A 165 11.31 3.83 6.43
N ALA A 166 11.98 2.79 6.92
CA ALA A 166 11.51 1.42 6.74
C ALA A 166 10.22 1.13 7.51
N ASP A 167 9.91 1.92 8.55
CA ASP A 167 8.68 1.76 9.30
C ASP A 167 7.46 2.37 8.59
N LEU A 168 7.70 3.14 7.54
CA LEU A 168 6.64 3.80 6.80
C LEU A 168 5.66 2.79 6.23
N TYR A 169 4.38 3.09 6.38
CA TYR A 169 3.28 2.22 5.93
C TYR A 169 3.27 0.84 6.60
N THR A 170 3.82 0.74 7.80
CA THR A 170 3.75 -0.48 8.61
C THR A 170 3.08 -0.19 9.94
N GLN A 171 2.61 -1.23 10.60
CA GLN A 171 2.07 -1.09 11.93
C GLN A 171 3.19 -1.07 12.96
N VAL A 172 3.18 -0.05 13.82
CA VAL A 172 4.18 0.13 14.86
C VAL A 172 3.47 0.36 16.19
N THR A 173 3.95 -0.29 17.24
CA THR A 173 3.54 -0.01 18.60
C THR A 173 4.59 0.86 19.27
N LEU A 174 4.19 2.06 19.69
CA LEU A 174 5.10 2.96 20.38
C LEU A 174 5.15 2.64 21.86
N LYS A 175 6.37 2.56 22.38
CA LYS A 175 6.59 2.32 23.78
C LYS A 175 6.87 3.62 24.51
N ARG A 176 6.26 3.80 25.66
CA ARG A 176 6.56 4.89 26.58
C ARG A 176 6.66 6.26 25.91
N CYS A 177 5.67 6.58 25.11
CA CYS A 177 5.67 7.87 24.48
C CYS A 177 5.25 8.94 25.43
N GLN A 178 6.18 9.81 25.76
CA GLN A 178 5.81 11.15 26.09
C GLN A 178 5.68 11.86 24.76
N MET A 179 4.49 12.39 24.52
CA MET A 179 4.24 13.13 23.31
C MET A 179 4.91 14.48 23.35
N ALA A 180 6.20 14.50 23.21
CA ALA A 180 6.89 15.72 22.89
C ALA A 180 6.80 15.88 21.38
N VAL A 181 5.93 16.73 20.96
CA VAL A 181 5.84 17.05 19.55
C VAL A 181 7.10 17.81 19.18
N ARG A 182 7.97 17.11 18.51
CA ARG A 182 9.05 17.80 17.85
C ARG A 182 8.66 18.04 16.42
N THR A 183 9.05 19.18 15.92
CA THR A 183 9.00 19.45 14.52
C THR A 183 9.91 18.47 13.82
N GLY A 184 9.35 17.43 13.32
CA GLY A 184 10.04 16.43 12.56
C GLY A 184 9.25 16.11 11.33
N ARG A 185 9.80 15.31 10.45
CA ARG A 185 9.06 14.85 9.31
C ARG A 185 7.93 13.94 9.74
N PHE A 186 6.83 14.09 9.07
CA PHE A 186 5.69 13.23 9.28
C PHE A 186 5.99 11.86 8.67
N ILE A 187 5.86 10.82 9.44
CA ILE A 187 6.00 9.45 8.97
C ILE A 187 4.63 8.79 9.11
N PRO A 188 3.95 8.49 8.00
CA PRO A 188 2.63 7.88 8.08
C PRO A 188 2.75 6.40 8.42
N VAL A 189 2.70 6.09 9.70
CA VAL A 189 2.66 4.74 10.24
C VAL A 189 1.36 4.57 11.01
N HIS A 190 0.90 3.33 11.13
CA HIS A 190 -0.20 3.03 12.01
C HIS A 190 0.33 2.81 13.42
N ILE A 191 -0.09 3.64 14.35
CA ILE A 191 0.48 3.64 15.68
C ILE A 191 -0.54 3.14 16.70
N ASN A 192 -0.12 2.14 17.49
CA ASN A 192 -0.87 1.69 18.64
C ASN A 192 -0.12 2.13 19.89
N TYR A 193 -0.81 2.82 20.77
CA TYR A 193 -0.20 3.24 22.03
C TYR A 193 -0.28 2.14 23.05
N THR A 194 0.79 1.96 23.80
CA THR A 194 0.77 1.13 24.99
C THR A 194 1.39 1.91 26.14
N ASN A 195 0.87 1.68 27.34
CA ASN A 195 1.37 2.32 28.54
C ASN A 195 2.47 1.51 29.26
N SER A 196 2.93 0.48 28.63
CA SER A 196 3.91 -0.39 29.27
C SER A 196 5.31 -0.23 28.70
#